data_723db962bd3f9d5c8ff5c5b2b594cf3b
#
_entry.id   723db962bd3f9d5c8ff5c5b2b594cf3b
#
_cell.length_a   1.000
_cell.length_b   1.000
_cell.length_c   1.000
_cell.angle_alpha   90.00
_cell.angle_beta   90.00
_cell.angle_gamma   90.00
#
_symmetry.space_group_name_H-M   'P 1'
#
loop_
_entity.id
_entity.type
_entity.pdbx_description
1 polymer ?
#
loop_
_entity_poly.entity_id
_entity_poly.type
_entity_poly.pdbx_seq_one_letter_code
_entity_poly.pdbx_strand_id
1 'polypeptide(L)'
;MEKGERPWGSYTVLEENKSYKIKRIEVSAGHRLSLQMHHHRSEHWIVVSGTAKVTCGDKESIINVNESTFIPMGTMHRLANPGIIPLIIIEVQSGEYLGEDDIIRFQDDYQRAANHDETQPPPQPSS
;
A
#
# COMPACT_ATOMS: atom_id res chain seq x y z
N MET A 1 -1.26 -10.39 17.48
CA MET A 1 -1.12 -10.01 16.07
C MET A 1 -0.14 -8.87 15.93
N GLU A 2 0.70 -8.93 14.93
CA GLU A 2 1.63 -7.84 14.66
C GLU A 2 0.88 -6.58 14.23
N LYS A 3 1.25 -5.44 14.82
CA LYS A 3 0.65 -4.16 14.51
C LYS A 3 1.75 -3.13 14.38
N GLY A 4 1.66 -2.25 13.38
CA GLY A 4 2.63 -1.20 13.14
C GLY A 4 1.99 0.14 12.91
N GLU A 5 2.61 1.19 13.50
CA GLU A 5 2.23 2.57 13.22
C GLU A 5 3.07 3.10 12.08
N ARG A 6 2.47 3.90 11.23
CA ARG A 6 3.12 4.51 10.07
C ARG A 6 2.68 5.96 9.95
N PRO A 7 3.46 6.81 9.24
CA PRO A 7 3.06 8.21 9.09
C PRO A 7 1.68 8.42 8.50
N TRP A 8 1.23 7.49 7.66
CA TRP A 8 -0.08 7.59 7.00
C TRP A 8 -1.20 6.89 7.78
N GLY A 9 -0.91 6.16 8.84
CA GLY A 9 -1.91 5.41 9.60
C GLY A 9 -1.31 4.20 10.29
N SER A 10 -1.94 3.04 10.11
CA SER A 10 -1.47 1.83 10.79
C SER A 10 -1.83 0.58 9.99
N TYR A 11 -1.16 -0.53 10.33
CA TYR A 11 -1.55 -1.83 9.81
C TYR A 11 -1.59 -2.86 10.94
N THR A 12 -2.35 -3.91 10.74
CA THR A 12 -2.41 -5.06 11.64
C THR A 12 -2.34 -6.32 10.79
N VAL A 13 -1.40 -7.22 11.10
CA VAL A 13 -1.31 -8.52 10.44
C VAL A 13 -2.37 -9.43 11.08
N LEU A 14 -3.34 -9.87 10.29
CA LEU A 14 -4.41 -10.71 10.77
C LEU A 14 -4.09 -12.19 10.66
N GLU A 15 -3.37 -12.57 9.61
CA GLU A 15 -2.99 -13.96 9.38
C GLU A 15 -1.79 -13.99 8.46
N GLU A 16 -0.90 -14.95 8.68
CA GLU A 16 0.33 -15.03 7.91
C GLU A 16 0.82 -16.47 7.81
N ASN A 17 1.20 -16.89 6.61
CA ASN A 17 1.90 -18.15 6.40
C ASN A 17 2.86 -17.99 5.22
N LYS A 18 3.40 -19.09 4.69
CA LYS A 18 4.40 -19.04 3.62
C LYS A 18 3.84 -18.53 2.30
N SER A 19 2.55 -18.72 2.07
CA SER A 19 1.92 -18.47 0.77
C SER A 19 1.17 -17.17 0.71
N TYR A 20 0.68 -16.68 1.85
CA TYR A 20 -0.09 -15.44 1.86
C TYR A 20 0.01 -14.74 3.21
N LYS A 21 -0.34 -13.46 3.20
CA LYS A 21 -0.44 -12.63 4.39
C LYS A 21 -1.69 -11.76 4.25
N ILE A 22 -2.45 -11.64 5.32
CA ILE A 22 -3.65 -10.83 5.37
C ILE A 22 -3.43 -9.70 6.35
N LYS A 23 -3.65 -8.45 5.89
CA LYS A 23 -3.49 -7.26 6.72
C LYS A 23 -4.77 -6.43 6.72
N ARG A 24 -5.03 -5.80 7.87
CA ARG A 24 -5.96 -4.69 7.96
C ARG A 24 -5.13 -3.42 7.90
N ILE A 25 -5.44 -2.55 6.97
CA ILE A 25 -4.72 -1.29 6.80
C ILE A 25 -5.69 -0.15 7.04
N GLU A 26 -5.29 0.79 7.90
CA GLU A 26 -6.07 1.99 8.17
C GLU A 26 -5.26 3.20 7.73
N VAL A 27 -5.84 4.01 6.84
CA VAL A 27 -5.19 5.20 6.30
C VAL A 27 -5.94 6.42 6.82
N SER A 28 -5.21 7.30 7.47
CA SER A 28 -5.79 8.54 8.01
C SER A 28 -6.33 9.42 6.89
N ALA A 29 -7.37 10.19 7.21
CA ALA A 29 -7.99 11.08 6.24
C ALA A 29 -6.96 11.99 5.59
N GLY A 30 -6.97 12.07 4.27
CA GLY A 30 -6.07 12.92 3.52
C GLY A 30 -4.65 12.41 3.36
N HIS A 31 -4.35 11.22 3.89
CA HIS A 31 -3.01 10.63 3.79
C HIS A 31 -2.96 9.57 2.69
N ARG A 32 -1.74 9.22 2.30
CA ARG A 32 -1.52 8.18 1.29
C ARG A 32 -0.20 7.46 1.57
N LEU A 33 -0.12 6.22 1.10
CA LEU A 33 1.10 5.45 1.13
C LEU A 33 2.04 5.92 0.02
N SER A 34 3.27 5.42 0.02
CA SER A 34 4.21 5.69 -1.06
C SER A 34 3.73 5.08 -2.37
N LEU A 35 4.20 5.62 -3.49
CA LEU A 35 4.09 4.96 -4.77
C LEU A 35 5.15 3.85 -4.77
N GLN A 36 4.73 2.61 -4.90
CA GLN A 36 5.61 1.47 -4.62
C GLN A 36 5.37 0.31 -5.59
N MET A 37 6.29 -0.64 -5.58
CA MET A 37 6.21 -1.84 -6.39
C MET A 37 6.80 -3.01 -5.60
N HIS A 38 6.27 -4.20 -5.85
CA HIS A 38 6.79 -5.45 -5.29
C HIS A 38 7.10 -6.42 -6.43
N HIS A 39 8.23 -7.10 -6.34
CA HIS A 39 8.66 -8.02 -7.39
C HIS A 39 8.13 -9.44 -7.20
N HIS A 40 7.81 -9.83 -5.97
CA HIS A 40 7.58 -11.23 -5.63
C HIS A 40 6.20 -11.50 -5.08
N ARG A 41 5.32 -10.48 -5.04
CA ARG A 41 3.97 -10.67 -4.54
C ARG A 41 2.97 -9.81 -5.31
N SER A 42 1.74 -10.29 -5.34
CA SER A 42 0.58 -9.51 -5.77
C SER A 42 -0.30 -9.24 -4.56
N GLU A 43 -1.28 -8.35 -4.72
CA GLU A 43 -2.15 -7.96 -3.62
C GLU A 43 -3.58 -7.81 -4.10
N HIS A 44 -4.52 -8.15 -3.23
CA HIS A 44 -5.93 -7.80 -3.38
C HIS A 44 -6.29 -6.84 -2.26
N TRP A 45 -7.01 -5.78 -2.59
CA TRP A 45 -7.46 -4.78 -1.63
C TRP A 45 -8.97 -4.70 -1.66
N ILE A 46 -9.61 -4.82 -0.50
CA ILE A 46 -11.06 -4.72 -0.35
C ILE A 46 -11.35 -3.56 0.60
N VAL A 47 -12.16 -2.61 0.17
CA VAL A 47 -12.53 -1.47 1.01
C VAL A 47 -13.61 -1.90 1.97
N VAL A 48 -13.37 -1.70 3.26
CA VAL A 48 -14.29 -2.05 4.34
C VAL A 48 -14.99 -0.81 4.88
N SER A 49 -14.27 0.32 4.92
CA SER A 49 -14.80 1.58 5.43
C SER A 49 -14.09 2.73 4.73
N GLY A 50 -14.82 3.76 4.38
CA GLY A 50 -14.26 4.92 3.72
C GLY A 50 -14.20 4.75 2.20
N THR A 51 -13.36 5.55 1.55
CA THR A 51 -13.19 5.56 0.11
C THR A 51 -11.70 5.55 -0.21
N ALA A 52 -11.30 4.71 -1.14
CA ALA A 52 -9.91 4.60 -1.55
C ALA A 52 -9.71 5.21 -2.94
N LYS A 53 -8.60 5.91 -3.11
CA LYS A 53 -8.09 6.25 -4.43
C LYS A 53 -6.91 5.31 -4.69
N VAL A 54 -7.01 4.52 -5.75
CA VAL A 54 -6.01 3.51 -6.08
C VAL A 54 -5.32 3.92 -7.38
N THR A 55 -4.00 3.99 -7.32
CA THR A 55 -3.17 4.14 -8.51
C THR A 55 -2.57 2.77 -8.79
N CYS A 56 -2.72 2.28 -10.02
CA CYS A 56 -2.17 1.00 -10.44
C CYS A 56 -1.66 1.16 -11.88
N GLY A 57 -0.33 1.15 -12.02
CA GLY A 57 0.28 1.51 -13.28
C GLY A 57 -0.01 2.96 -13.62
N ASP A 58 -0.58 3.19 -14.79
CA ASP A 58 -0.97 4.52 -15.25
C ASP A 58 -2.45 4.83 -15.03
N LYS A 59 -3.15 3.98 -14.29
CA LYS A 59 -4.59 4.14 -14.04
C LYS A 59 -4.85 4.59 -12.62
N GLU A 60 -5.83 5.47 -12.46
CA GLU A 60 -6.37 5.83 -11.15
C GLU A 60 -7.84 5.46 -11.10
N SER A 61 -8.27 4.95 -9.95
CA SER A 61 -9.67 4.60 -9.76
C SER A 61 -10.10 4.90 -8.33
N ILE A 62 -11.39 5.09 -8.16
CA ILE A 62 -12.01 5.27 -6.84
C ILE A 62 -12.72 3.97 -6.50
N ILE A 63 -12.41 3.43 -5.34
CA ILE A 63 -12.99 2.17 -4.85
C ILE A 63 -13.77 2.49 -3.59
N ASN A 64 -15.03 2.09 -3.58
CA ASN A 64 -15.93 2.32 -2.45
C ASN A 64 -16.11 1.05 -1.61
N VAL A 65 -16.84 1.17 -0.51
CA VAL A 65 -17.08 0.05 0.40
C VAL A 65 -17.63 -1.15 -0.38
N ASN A 66 -17.11 -2.32 -0.09
CA ASN A 66 -17.42 -3.61 -0.71
C ASN A 66 -16.85 -3.77 -2.12
N GLU A 67 -16.13 -2.77 -2.63
CA GLU A 67 -15.41 -2.91 -3.89
C GLU A 67 -13.99 -3.34 -3.63
N SER A 68 -13.36 -3.96 -4.62
CA SER A 68 -12.02 -4.49 -4.50
C SER A 68 -11.22 -4.24 -5.76
N THR A 69 -9.90 -4.37 -5.63
CA THR A 69 -9.01 -4.25 -6.77
C THR A 69 -7.84 -5.20 -6.61
N PHE A 70 -7.29 -5.64 -7.73
CA PHE A 70 -6.13 -6.53 -7.78
C PHE A 70 -4.91 -5.73 -8.23
N ILE A 71 -3.82 -5.88 -7.50
CA ILE A 71 -2.53 -5.24 -7.80
C ILE A 71 -1.57 -6.33 -8.24
N PRO A 72 -1.24 -6.43 -9.54
CA PRO A 72 -0.29 -7.45 -10.00
C PRO A 72 1.12 -7.18 -9.47
N MET A 73 1.90 -8.24 -9.31
CA MET A 73 3.32 -8.06 -8.99
C MET A 73 4.01 -7.30 -10.12
N GLY A 74 5.05 -6.55 -9.78
CA GLY A 74 5.80 -5.78 -10.76
C GLY A 74 5.10 -4.53 -11.26
N THR A 75 3.99 -4.11 -10.65
CA THR A 75 3.23 -2.94 -11.06
C THR A 75 3.30 -1.86 -10.00
N MET A 76 3.63 -0.65 -10.42
CA MET A 76 3.60 0.49 -9.51
C MET A 76 2.19 0.74 -9.01
N HIS A 77 2.06 0.97 -7.71
CA HIS A 77 0.75 1.18 -7.12
C HIS A 77 0.82 2.09 -5.91
N ARG A 78 -0.31 2.70 -5.58
CA ARG A 78 -0.44 3.59 -4.43
C ARG A 78 -1.87 3.55 -3.92
N LEU A 79 -1.99 3.50 -2.59
CA LEU A 79 -3.26 3.59 -1.89
C LEU A 79 -3.34 4.97 -1.23
N ALA A 80 -4.44 5.67 -1.45
CA ALA A 80 -4.67 6.98 -0.87
C ALA A 80 -6.06 7.07 -0.28
N ASN A 81 -6.18 7.88 0.77
CA ASN A 81 -7.47 8.22 1.37
C ASN A 81 -7.83 9.66 0.98
N PRO A 82 -8.67 9.86 -0.05
CA PRO A 82 -9.06 11.22 -0.46
C PRO A 82 -10.17 11.82 0.39
N GLY A 83 -10.71 11.06 1.34
CA GLY A 83 -11.87 11.46 2.10
C GLY A 83 -11.53 12.11 3.42
N ILE A 84 -12.57 12.27 4.25
CA ILE A 84 -12.47 12.96 5.54
C ILE A 84 -12.64 12.02 6.73
N ILE A 85 -12.84 10.72 6.46
CA ILE A 85 -12.89 9.70 7.50
C ILE A 85 -11.78 8.69 7.26
N PRO A 86 -11.40 7.89 8.27
CA PRO A 86 -10.39 6.85 8.05
C PRO A 86 -10.81 5.87 6.96
N LEU A 87 -9.86 5.47 6.14
CA LEU A 87 -10.03 4.41 5.15
C LEU A 87 -9.53 3.11 5.75
N ILE A 88 -10.34 2.08 5.70
CA ILE A 88 -9.93 0.75 6.17
C ILE A 88 -10.07 -0.21 5.01
N ILE A 89 -8.96 -0.91 4.70
CA ILE A 89 -8.98 -1.97 3.70
C ILE A 89 -8.47 -3.27 4.33
N ILE A 90 -8.90 -4.38 3.73
CA ILE A 90 -8.31 -5.69 3.97
C ILE A 90 -7.46 -5.99 2.75
N GLU A 91 -6.20 -6.31 3.01
CA GLU A 91 -5.21 -6.60 1.97
C GLU A 91 -4.82 -8.07 2.08
N VAL A 92 -4.89 -8.79 0.96
CA VAL A 92 -4.37 -10.15 0.85
C VAL A 92 -3.15 -10.11 -0.04
N GLN A 93 -1.99 -10.44 0.52
CA GLN A 93 -0.73 -10.56 -0.22
C GLN A 93 -0.50 -12.02 -0.56
N SER A 94 -0.16 -12.32 -1.79
CA SER A 94 0.17 -13.68 -2.23
C SER A 94 1.42 -13.67 -3.10
N GLY A 95 2.28 -14.67 -2.93
CA GLY A 95 3.48 -14.74 -3.74
C GLY A 95 4.54 -15.62 -3.11
N GLU A 96 5.68 -15.70 -3.79
CA GLU A 96 6.80 -16.52 -3.34
C GLU A 96 7.52 -15.95 -2.14
N TYR A 97 7.47 -14.63 -1.98
CA TYR A 97 8.18 -13.95 -0.92
C TYR A 97 7.36 -12.77 -0.44
N LEU A 98 7.10 -12.74 0.85
CA LEU A 98 6.22 -11.75 1.47
C LEU A 98 6.96 -10.79 2.42
N GLY A 99 8.29 -10.78 2.36
CA GLY A 99 9.08 -9.91 3.22
C GLY A 99 8.90 -8.44 2.83
N GLU A 100 8.97 -7.56 3.83
CA GLU A 100 8.77 -6.13 3.59
C GLU A 100 9.93 -5.47 2.87
N ASP A 101 11.06 -6.15 2.74
CA ASP A 101 12.19 -5.67 1.96
C ASP A 101 11.99 -5.87 0.45
N ASP A 102 10.91 -6.54 0.03
CA ASP A 102 10.51 -6.62 -1.38
C ASP A 102 9.71 -5.39 -1.79
N ILE A 103 10.15 -4.21 -1.39
CA ILE A 103 9.46 -2.97 -1.71
C ILE A 103 10.42 -1.99 -2.37
N ILE A 104 9.97 -1.39 -3.48
CA ILE A 104 10.66 -0.27 -4.10
C ILE A 104 9.71 0.92 -4.00
N ARG A 105 10.17 1.99 -3.37
CA ARG A 105 9.37 3.21 -3.23
C ARG A 105 9.85 4.24 -4.24
N PHE A 106 8.92 4.70 -5.08
CA PHE A 106 9.22 5.70 -6.11
C PHE A 106 8.93 7.11 -5.65
N GLN A 107 7.86 7.28 -4.88
CA GLN A 107 7.47 8.55 -4.28
C GLN A 107 6.95 8.27 -2.89
N ASP A 108 7.38 9.06 -1.93
CA ASP A 108 6.97 8.88 -0.55
C ASP A 108 6.90 10.26 0.10
N ASP A 109 5.68 10.67 0.49
CA ASP A 109 5.45 11.95 1.14
C ASP A 109 6.25 12.09 2.44
N TYR A 110 6.73 10.98 2.98
CA TYR A 110 7.48 10.93 4.22
C TYR A 110 8.97 10.70 4.01
N GLN A 111 9.41 10.79 2.75
CA GLN A 111 10.81 10.80 2.33
C GLN A 111 11.60 9.54 2.68
N ARG A 112 10.96 8.38 2.55
CA ARG A 112 11.63 7.09 2.75
C ARG A 112 12.16 6.48 1.46
N ALA A 113 11.88 7.09 0.29
CA ALA A 113 12.18 6.48 -1.01
C ALA A 113 13.68 6.29 -1.25
N ALA A 114 14.52 7.19 -0.71
CA ALA A 114 15.96 7.12 -0.88
C ALA A 114 16.61 5.90 -0.22
N ASN A 115 15.87 5.19 0.62
CA ASN A 115 16.43 4.09 1.41
C ASN A 115 16.69 2.82 0.61
N HIS A 116 16.14 2.69 -0.59
CA HIS A 116 16.15 1.41 -1.28
C HIS A 116 17.12 1.34 -2.46
N ASP A 117 17.54 2.46 -3.01
CA ASP A 117 18.44 2.45 -4.18
C ASP A 117 19.24 3.74 -4.21
N GLU A 118 20.53 3.61 -3.97
CA GLU A 118 21.45 4.74 -3.96
C GLU A 118 21.70 5.34 -5.34
N THR A 119 21.37 4.61 -6.39
CA THR A 119 21.54 5.11 -7.75
C THR A 119 20.38 5.98 -8.21
N GLN A 120 19.29 5.99 -7.45
CA GLN A 120 18.14 6.81 -7.80
C GLN A 120 18.33 8.25 -7.34
N PRO A 121 17.70 9.21 -8.04
CA PRO A 121 17.75 10.58 -7.56
C PRO A 121 17.07 10.69 -6.19
N PRO A 122 17.40 11.72 -5.40
CA PRO A 122 16.76 11.93 -4.13
C PRO A 122 15.24 12.00 -4.28
N PRO A 123 14.49 11.55 -3.29
CA PRO A 123 13.03 11.60 -3.38
C PRO A 123 12.55 13.04 -3.44
N GLN A 124 11.49 13.25 -4.21
CA GLN A 124 10.85 14.54 -4.25
C GLN A 124 10.13 14.79 -2.93
N PRO A 125 10.11 16.04 -2.46
CA PRO A 125 9.26 16.35 -1.32
C PRO A 125 7.82 16.06 -1.72
N SER A 126 7.09 15.59 -0.82
CA SER A 126 5.70 15.25 -0.94
C SER A 126 5.02 15.55 -2.27
N SER A 127 4.27 14.67 -2.76
CA SER A 127 3.56 14.90 -4.01
C SER A 127 2.13 14.37 -3.93
#